data_bb053cebd15df37e5f0f3f0650e4d094
#
_entry.id   bb053cebd15df37e5f0f3f0650e4d094
#
_cell.length_a   1.000
_cell.length_b   1.000
_cell.length_c   1.000
_cell.angle_alpha   90.00
_cell.angle_beta   90.00
_cell.angle_gamma   90.00
#
_symmetry.space_group_name_H-M   'P 1'
#
loop_
_entity.id
_entity.type
_entity.pdbx_description
1 polymer ?
#
loop_
_entity_poly.entity_id
_entity_poly.type
_entity_poly.pdbx_seq_one_letter_code
_entity_poly.pdbx_strand_id
1 'polypeptide(L)'
;GPEQYVSANPPFARSALARYTPEHFLELVRAHKIAFHEKTLGQLFCDQSAQQVIDMLIDECRKAGVTIVTGCQVQEVHKAERFVVKTSQGLFASDALVIATGGLSLPKTGATDFGYRIARQFRVRVMDTAPALDAFVFAPPEQRHFQELAGVSMPAVVSSDGPAFREAILFTHTGLSGPAALQASLYWRPKQAVHVDLLPDKRFEEAEAWLLKLKIARPRADVKTVLAEALPKRAAERFCALLRVTDKPLAEQTNAALETLCRGLKDWRFVPSGTVGYRTAEVTRGGVDTRELSSKTMEVKKVPGLYFIGEVVDVTGWLGGYNFQWAWASSWVAGQAV
;
A
#
# COMPACT_ATOMS: atom_id res chain seq x y z
N GLY A 1 13.17 0.34 6.66
CA GLY A 1 13.81 1.64 6.87
C GLY A 1 12.92 2.80 6.37
N PRO A 2 13.36 4.06 6.46
CA PRO A 2 12.56 5.22 6.05
C PRO A 2 12.30 5.29 4.53
N GLU A 3 13.03 4.56 3.72
CA GLU A 3 12.86 4.46 2.26
C GLU A 3 11.58 3.74 1.86
N GLN A 4 10.95 2.97 2.76
CA GLN A 4 9.65 2.33 2.55
C GLN A 4 8.46 3.28 2.79
N TYR A 5 8.72 4.55 3.03
CA TYR A 5 7.67 5.55 3.24
C TYR A 5 7.67 6.61 2.12
N VAL A 6 6.49 6.88 1.58
CA VAL A 6 6.24 7.91 0.57
C VAL A 6 5.68 9.15 1.25
N SER A 7 6.24 10.30 0.94
CA SER A 7 5.82 11.62 1.42
C SER A 7 6.33 12.69 0.47
N ALA A 8 5.70 13.85 0.41
CA ALA A 8 6.24 15.04 -0.26
C ALA A 8 7.50 15.60 0.44
N ASN A 9 7.81 15.12 1.65
CA ASN A 9 8.99 15.46 2.44
C ASN A 9 9.57 14.19 3.10
N PRO A 10 10.23 13.29 2.35
CA PRO A 10 10.66 11.97 2.83
C PRO A 10 11.52 11.97 4.11
N PRO A 11 12.37 12.98 4.41
CA PRO A 11 13.16 12.98 5.64
C PRO A 11 12.35 13.13 6.93
N PHE A 12 11.09 13.60 6.86
CA PHE A 12 10.29 13.93 8.03
C PHE A 12 10.07 12.73 8.97
N ALA A 13 9.73 11.57 8.41
CA ALA A 13 9.40 10.38 9.19
C ALA A 13 10.61 9.78 9.94
N ARG A 14 11.85 10.05 9.49
CA ARG A 14 13.07 9.43 10.01
C ARG A 14 13.22 9.58 11.52
N SER A 15 12.94 10.77 12.05
CA SER A 15 13.11 11.04 13.49
C SER A 15 12.16 10.20 14.33
N ALA A 16 10.88 10.15 13.98
CA ALA A 16 9.88 9.37 14.72
C ALA A 16 10.17 7.86 14.63
N LEU A 17 10.46 7.36 13.43
CA LEU A 17 10.76 5.94 13.19
C LEU A 17 12.04 5.46 13.89
N ALA A 18 13.03 6.36 14.09
CA ALA A 18 14.24 6.02 14.83
C ALA A 18 14.04 6.02 16.35
N ARG A 19 13.11 6.83 16.85
CA ARG A 19 12.80 6.95 18.29
C ARG A 19 11.85 5.84 18.78
N TYR A 20 10.95 5.38 17.94
CA TYR A 20 10.06 4.27 18.23
C TYR A 20 10.12 3.25 17.07
N THR A 21 10.94 2.23 17.28
CA THR A 21 11.21 1.19 16.28
C THR A 21 10.20 0.05 16.37
N PRO A 22 10.12 -0.85 15.37
CA PRO A 22 9.31 -2.06 15.47
C PRO A 22 9.62 -2.89 16.73
N GLU A 23 10.88 -2.93 17.17
CA GLU A 23 11.24 -3.69 18.37
C GLU A 23 10.58 -3.14 19.64
N HIS A 24 10.45 -1.82 19.81
CA HIS A 24 9.73 -1.26 20.94
C HIS A 24 8.25 -1.71 20.99
N PHE A 25 7.60 -1.83 19.81
CA PHE A 25 6.24 -2.37 19.77
C PHE A 25 6.22 -3.88 20.09
N LEU A 26 7.20 -4.64 19.60
CA LEU A 26 7.34 -6.06 19.90
C LEU A 26 7.62 -6.33 21.38
N GLU A 27 8.35 -5.46 22.05
CA GLU A 27 8.54 -5.55 23.51
C GLU A 27 7.19 -5.45 24.24
N LEU A 28 6.32 -4.54 23.83
CA LEU A 28 4.96 -4.42 24.36
C LEU A 28 4.12 -5.67 24.08
N VAL A 29 4.15 -6.18 22.85
CA VAL A 29 3.46 -7.42 22.43
C VAL A 29 3.91 -8.62 23.26
N ARG A 30 5.23 -8.76 23.51
CA ARG A 30 5.79 -9.83 24.36
C ARG A 30 5.39 -9.65 25.83
N ALA A 31 5.40 -8.43 26.35
CA ALA A 31 4.97 -8.15 27.73
C ALA A 31 3.53 -8.56 28.00
N HIS A 32 2.65 -8.44 26.98
CA HIS A 32 1.27 -8.92 27.01
C HIS A 32 1.13 -10.40 26.61
N LYS A 33 2.23 -11.12 26.42
CA LYS A 33 2.25 -12.56 26.09
C LYS A 33 1.47 -12.92 24.81
N ILE A 34 1.44 -12.02 23.83
CA ILE A 34 0.80 -12.26 22.55
C ILE A 34 1.78 -13.05 21.67
N ALA A 35 1.41 -14.28 21.30
CA ALA A 35 2.19 -15.11 20.41
C ALA A 35 2.03 -14.65 18.95
N PHE A 36 3.13 -14.65 18.22
CA PHE A 36 3.17 -14.25 16.82
C PHE A 36 4.24 -15.03 16.05
N HIS A 37 4.08 -15.11 14.74
CA HIS A 37 5.04 -15.73 13.82
C HIS A 37 5.36 -14.80 12.65
N GLU A 38 6.51 -15.03 12.04
CA GLU A 38 6.91 -14.38 10.80
C GLU A 38 6.35 -15.15 9.60
N LYS A 39 5.75 -14.41 8.64
CA LYS A 39 5.40 -14.92 7.31
C LYS A 39 6.46 -14.52 6.29
N THR A 40 6.01 -14.10 5.11
CA THR A 40 6.90 -13.63 4.04
C THR A 40 7.43 -12.22 4.33
N LEU A 41 8.66 -11.94 3.91
CA LEU A 41 9.27 -10.60 3.91
C LEU A 41 9.34 -9.92 5.31
N GLY A 42 9.48 -10.68 6.38
CA GLY A 42 9.58 -10.16 7.74
C GLY A 42 8.27 -9.68 8.34
N GLN A 43 7.12 -9.94 7.71
CA GLN A 43 5.81 -9.55 8.21
C GLN A 43 5.39 -10.43 9.38
N LEU A 44 5.00 -9.81 10.49
CA LEU A 44 4.58 -10.51 11.71
C LEU A 44 3.05 -10.58 11.82
N PHE A 45 2.56 -11.73 12.21
CA PHE A 45 1.14 -12.01 12.40
C PHE A 45 0.88 -12.65 13.75
N CYS A 46 -0.17 -12.22 14.44
CA CYS A 46 -0.62 -12.89 15.66
C CYS A 46 -1.05 -14.32 15.35
N ASP A 47 -0.67 -15.28 16.22
CA ASP A 47 -0.99 -16.69 16.02
C ASP A 47 -2.49 -16.97 16.16
N GLN A 48 -3.19 -16.22 17.01
CA GLN A 48 -4.61 -16.42 17.29
C GLN A 48 -5.48 -15.37 16.62
N SER A 49 -5.35 -14.08 17.02
CA SER A 49 -6.20 -13.01 16.52
C SER A 49 -5.54 -11.65 16.68
N ALA A 50 -5.76 -10.78 15.70
CA ALA A 50 -5.40 -9.36 15.78
C ALA A 50 -6.16 -8.63 16.91
N GLN A 51 -7.29 -9.18 17.42
CA GLN A 51 -8.02 -8.66 18.57
C GLN A 51 -7.12 -8.55 19.80
N GLN A 52 -6.14 -9.45 19.98
CA GLN A 52 -5.20 -9.40 21.09
C GLN A 52 -4.40 -8.09 21.13
N VAL A 53 -4.06 -7.53 19.96
CA VAL A 53 -3.36 -6.22 19.87
C VAL A 53 -4.32 -5.08 20.29
N ILE A 54 -5.58 -5.16 19.90
CA ILE A 54 -6.59 -4.17 20.31
C ILE A 54 -6.77 -4.21 21.82
N ASP A 55 -6.93 -5.41 22.38
CA ASP A 55 -7.13 -5.59 23.82
C ASP A 55 -5.91 -5.09 24.62
N MET A 56 -4.70 -5.38 24.14
CA MET A 56 -3.44 -4.87 24.67
C MET A 56 -3.44 -3.33 24.73
N LEU A 57 -3.77 -2.66 23.63
CA LEU A 57 -3.78 -1.20 23.58
C LEU A 57 -4.85 -0.60 24.49
N ILE A 58 -6.01 -1.24 24.59
CA ILE A 58 -7.08 -0.82 25.53
C ILE A 58 -6.61 -0.98 26.98
N ASP A 59 -5.91 -2.07 27.30
CA ASP A 59 -5.37 -2.30 28.64
C ASP A 59 -4.29 -1.26 29.00
N GLU A 60 -3.42 -0.89 28.09
CA GLU A 60 -2.44 0.17 28.30
C GLU A 60 -3.13 1.53 28.53
N CYS A 61 -4.17 1.86 27.76
CA CYS A 61 -4.99 3.04 28.00
C CYS A 61 -5.61 3.04 29.40
N ARG A 62 -6.15 1.90 29.83
CA ARG A 62 -6.78 1.74 31.15
C ARG A 62 -5.75 1.90 32.28
N LYS A 63 -4.56 1.28 32.15
CA LYS A 63 -3.46 1.43 33.12
C LYS A 63 -2.99 2.87 33.24
N ALA A 64 -2.98 3.62 32.15
CA ALA A 64 -2.60 5.03 32.11
C ALA A 64 -3.72 5.99 32.54
N GLY A 65 -4.91 5.50 32.90
CA GLY A 65 -6.06 6.34 33.29
C GLY A 65 -6.72 7.09 32.13
N VAL A 66 -6.50 6.64 30.87
CA VAL A 66 -7.12 7.26 29.69
C VAL A 66 -8.61 6.96 29.64
N THR A 67 -9.42 7.97 29.46
CA THR A 67 -10.86 7.83 29.22
C THR A 67 -11.13 7.66 27.73
N ILE A 68 -11.67 6.52 27.34
CA ILE A 68 -12.11 6.23 25.96
C ILE A 68 -13.62 6.44 25.90
N VAL A 69 -14.07 7.38 25.07
CA VAL A 69 -15.50 7.70 24.86
C VAL A 69 -15.90 7.24 23.46
N THR A 70 -16.67 6.16 23.39
CA THR A 70 -17.19 5.62 22.12
C THR A 70 -18.58 6.17 21.80
N GLY A 71 -19.00 6.08 20.52
CA GLY A 71 -20.29 6.63 20.09
C GLY A 71 -20.38 8.15 20.20
N CYS A 72 -19.24 8.83 20.33
CA CYS A 72 -19.12 10.27 20.51
C CYS A 72 -18.76 10.95 19.19
N GLN A 73 -19.72 11.65 18.59
CA GLN A 73 -19.48 12.37 17.34
C GLN A 73 -18.91 13.76 17.62
N VAL A 74 -17.72 14.04 17.12
CA VAL A 74 -17.14 15.39 17.14
C VAL A 74 -17.85 16.26 16.10
N GLN A 75 -18.37 17.40 16.52
CA GLN A 75 -19.13 18.34 15.69
C GLN A 75 -18.28 19.55 15.31
N GLU A 76 -17.65 20.18 16.28
CA GLU A 76 -16.90 21.42 16.11
C GLU A 76 -15.62 21.40 16.96
N VAL A 77 -14.60 22.06 16.48
CA VAL A 77 -13.36 22.30 17.22
C VAL A 77 -13.03 23.78 17.14
N HIS A 78 -12.81 24.41 18.28
CA HIS A 78 -12.40 25.80 18.39
C HIS A 78 -11.13 25.90 19.23
N LYS A 79 -10.35 26.95 19.00
CA LYS A 79 -9.21 27.34 19.86
C LYS A 79 -9.34 28.80 20.22
N ALA A 80 -9.46 29.06 21.52
CA ALA A 80 -9.25 30.36 22.14
C ALA A 80 -7.95 30.28 22.97
N GLU A 81 -8.02 30.43 24.28
CA GLU A 81 -6.91 30.10 25.19
C GLU A 81 -6.63 28.60 25.20
N ARG A 82 -7.70 27.79 25.21
CA ARG A 82 -7.68 26.33 25.17
C ARG A 82 -8.42 25.81 23.93
N PHE A 83 -8.21 24.55 23.58
CA PHE A 83 -9.06 23.86 22.62
C PHE A 83 -10.40 23.52 23.27
N VAL A 84 -11.49 23.76 22.54
CA VAL A 84 -12.83 23.35 22.91
C VAL A 84 -13.40 22.47 21.80
N VAL A 85 -13.73 21.25 22.15
CA VAL A 85 -14.28 20.23 21.26
C VAL A 85 -15.73 20.01 21.61
N LYS A 86 -16.64 20.41 20.72
CA LYS A 86 -18.07 20.16 20.84
C LYS A 86 -18.41 18.82 20.25
N THR A 87 -19.10 18.00 21.01
CA THR A 87 -19.46 16.65 20.62
C THR A 87 -20.93 16.35 20.88
N SER A 88 -21.41 15.20 20.40
CA SER A 88 -22.76 14.69 20.72
C SER A 88 -22.97 14.36 22.20
N GLN A 89 -21.89 14.30 23.00
CA GLN A 89 -21.93 13.96 24.43
C GLN A 89 -21.46 15.11 25.32
N GLY A 90 -21.32 16.33 24.80
CA GLY A 90 -20.94 17.51 25.54
C GLY A 90 -19.72 18.24 25.02
N LEU A 91 -19.21 19.16 25.84
CA LEU A 91 -18.03 19.97 25.53
C LEU A 91 -16.81 19.43 26.29
N PHE A 92 -15.73 19.32 25.60
CA PHE A 92 -14.42 18.96 26.17
C PHE A 92 -13.45 20.12 25.94
N ALA A 93 -12.70 20.49 26.98
CA ALA A 93 -11.67 21.52 26.88
C ALA A 93 -10.31 20.97 27.29
N SER A 94 -9.26 21.32 26.54
CA SER A 94 -7.90 20.87 26.80
C SER A 94 -6.88 21.88 26.31
N ASP A 95 -5.66 21.83 26.84
CA ASP A 95 -4.54 22.67 26.40
C ASP A 95 -3.94 22.15 25.09
N ALA A 96 -4.06 20.85 24.84
CA ALA A 96 -3.58 20.20 23.62
C ALA A 96 -4.69 19.38 22.95
N LEU A 97 -4.61 19.28 21.62
CA LEU A 97 -5.51 18.50 20.78
C LEU A 97 -4.70 17.67 19.78
N VAL A 98 -4.90 16.36 19.82
CA VAL A 98 -4.28 15.43 18.87
C VAL A 98 -5.32 14.92 17.87
N ILE A 99 -5.07 15.09 16.59
CA ILE A 99 -5.88 14.58 15.48
C ILE A 99 -5.26 13.26 14.99
N ALA A 100 -5.96 12.17 15.22
CA ALA A 100 -5.54 10.79 14.90
C ALA A 100 -6.63 10.05 14.11
N THR A 101 -7.29 10.75 13.19
CA THR A 101 -8.52 10.29 12.50
C THR A 101 -8.27 9.32 11.35
N GLY A 102 -7.00 9.05 11.01
CA GLY A 102 -6.66 8.25 9.83
C GLY A 102 -6.94 8.99 8.53
N GLY A 103 -7.00 8.23 7.44
CA GLY A 103 -7.26 8.73 6.08
C GLY A 103 -8.70 8.52 5.62
N LEU A 104 -8.87 8.37 4.30
CA LEU A 104 -10.17 8.19 3.63
C LEU A 104 -10.47 6.73 3.27
N SER A 105 -9.47 5.86 3.42
CA SER A 105 -9.58 4.45 3.03
C SER A 105 -10.54 3.70 3.94
N LEU A 106 -11.26 2.73 3.36
CA LEU A 106 -12.25 1.89 4.04
C LEU A 106 -13.37 2.70 4.74
N PRO A 107 -14.18 3.51 4.02
CA PRO A 107 -15.22 4.37 4.62
C PRO A 107 -16.22 3.60 5.49
N LYS A 108 -16.42 2.30 5.24
CA LYS A 108 -17.29 1.43 6.05
C LYS A 108 -16.81 1.26 7.49
N THR A 109 -15.53 1.53 7.77
CA THR A 109 -14.97 1.48 9.13
C THR A 109 -15.05 2.81 9.86
N GLY A 110 -15.68 3.83 9.26
CA GLY A 110 -15.85 5.17 9.84
C GLY A 110 -14.82 6.20 9.38
N ALA A 111 -14.00 5.88 8.39
CA ALA A 111 -13.05 6.83 7.80
C ALA A 111 -13.78 8.03 7.17
N THR A 112 -13.32 9.25 7.48
CA THR A 112 -13.87 10.50 6.99
C THR A 112 -12.78 11.52 6.69
N ASP A 113 -13.13 12.63 6.05
CA ASP A 113 -12.21 13.75 5.81
C ASP A 113 -12.06 14.70 7.02
N PHE A 114 -12.59 14.33 8.19
CA PHE A 114 -12.65 15.21 9.35
C PHE A 114 -11.29 15.80 9.72
N GLY A 115 -10.23 14.99 9.80
CA GLY A 115 -8.89 15.47 10.12
C GLY A 115 -8.36 16.46 9.11
N TYR A 116 -8.63 16.27 7.83
CA TYR A 116 -8.25 17.22 6.77
C TYR A 116 -9.05 18.51 6.84
N ARG A 117 -10.32 18.47 7.23
CA ARG A 117 -11.13 19.69 7.47
C ARG A 117 -10.58 20.47 8.64
N ILE A 118 -10.22 19.81 9.75
CA ILE A 118 -9.58 20.46 10.90
C ILE A 118 -8.24 21.09 10.51
N ALA A 119 -7.41 20.39 9.74
CA ALA A 119 -6.16 20.95 9.23
C ALA A 119 -6.40 22.26 8.45
N ARG A 120 -7.34 22.25 7.49
CA ARG A 120 -7.69 23.44 6.68
C ARG A 120 -8.28 24.56 7.54
N GLN A 121 -9.11 24.24 8.53
CA GLN A 121 -9.68 25.21 9.49
C GLN A 121 -8.58 25.99 10.21
N PHE A 122 -7.51 25.32 10.63
CA PHE A 122 -6.35 25.92 11.26
C PHE A 122 -5.28 26.39 10.23
N ARG A 123 -5.65 26.49 8.94
CA ARG A 123 -4.80 26.90 7.83
C ARG A 123 -3.56 26.03 7.65
N VAL A 124 -3.59 24.80 8.14
CA VAL A 124 -2.54 23.80 7.89
C VAL A 124 -2.75 23.22 6.50
N ARG A 125 -1.67 23.22 5.71
CA ARG A 125 -1.71 22.70 4.33
C ARG A 125 -2.00 21.19 4.33
N VAL A 126 -2.82 20.77 3.39
CA VAL A 126 -3.11 19.36 3.10
C VAL A 126 -2.68 19.07 1.67
N MET A 127 -1.83 18.07 1.49
CA MET A 127 -1.42 17.55 0.19
C MET A 127 -2.56 16.77 -0.44
N ASP A 128 -2.59 16.70 -1.78
CA ASP A 128 -3.62 15.96 -2.51
C ASP A 128 -3.64 14.50 -2.08
N THR A 129 -4.83 14.04 -1.70
CA THR A 129 -5.05 12.67 -1.26
C THR A 129 -5.44 11.78 -2.42
N ALA A 130 -4.96 10.54 -2.41
CA ALA A 130 -5.33 9.51 -3.37
C ALA A 130 -5.38 8.13 -2.69
N PRO A 131 -6.28 7.21 -3.16
CA PRO A 131 -6.22 5.83 -2.73
C PRO A 131 -4.88 5.21 -3.13
N ALA A 132 -4.30 4.39 -2.24
CA ALA A 132 -3.03 3.73 -2.47
C ALA A 132 -3.02 2.33 -1.82
N LEU A 133 -2.06 1.48 -2.20
CA LEU A 133 -2.12 0.05 -1.93
C LEU A 133 -3.48 -0.51 -2.37
N ASP A 134 -3.85 -0.21 -3.61
CA ASP A 134 -5.15 -0.52 -4.19
C ASP A 134 -5.01 -1.16 -5.57
N ALA A 135 -5.97 -1.99 -5.96
CA ALA A 135 -5.93 -2.70 -7.23
C ALA A 135 -6.07 -1.74 -8.42
N PHE A 136 -5.28 -1.95 -9.45
CA PHE A 136 -5.43 -1.26 -10.73
C PHE A 136 -6.69 -1.70 -11.46
N VAL A 137 -7.35 -0.76 -12.12
CA VAL A 137 -8.47 -1.03 -13.02
C VAL A 137 -7.97 -0.93 -14.46
N PHE A 138 -8.17 -1.99 -15.24
CA PHE A 138 -7.83 -2.01 -16.66
C PHE A 138 -8.69 -1.02 -17.46
N ALA A 139 -8.11 -0.46 -18.50
CA ALA A 139 -8.89 0.18 -19.53
C ALA A 139 -9.76 -0.86 -20.31
N PRO A 140 -10.85 -0.45 -20.97
CA PRO A 140 -11.78 -1.40 -21.58
C PRO A 140 -11.15 -2.43 -22.54
N PRO A 141 -10.13 -2.11 -23.36
CA PRO A 141 -9.46 -3.11 -24.21
C PRO A 141 -8.78 -4.21 -23.41
N GLU A 142 -7.98 -3.84 -22.39
CA GLU A 142 -7.26 -4.76 -21.52
C GLU A 142 -8.24 -5.58 -20.68
N GLN A 143 -9.31 -4.94 -20.17
CA GLN A 143 -10.32 -5.64 -19.37
C GLN A 143 -10.97 -6.78 -20.18
N ARG A 144 -11.40 -6.52 -21.41
CA ARG A 144 -11.96 -7.56 -22.29
C ARG A 144 -10.97 -8.68 -22.57
N HIS A 145 -9.68 -8.33 -22.70
CA HIS A 145 -8.64 -9.31 -23.01
C HIS A 145 -8.34 -10.21 -21.82
N PHE A 146 -8.32 -9.67 -20.61
CA PHE A 146 -7.87 -10.37 -19.40
C PHE A 146 -9.00 -10.83 -18.46
N GLN A 147 -10.28 -10.55 -18.76
CA GLN A 147 -11.41 -10.91 -17.89
C GLN A 147 -11.46 -12.40 -17.52
N GLU A 148 -11.04 -13.29 -18.44
CA GLU A 148 -11.02 -14.73 -18.22
C GLU A 148 -9.86 -15.18 -17.30
N LEU A 149 -8.92 -14.28 -16.98
CA LEU A 149 -7.85 -14.55 -16.02
C LEU A 149 -8.28 -14.27 -14.58
N ALA A 150 -9.48 -13.78 -14.32
CA ALA A 150 -9.94 -13.53 -12.95
C ALA A 150 -9.70 -14.72 -12.04
N GLY A 151 -9.07 -14.48 -10.87
CA GLY A 151 -8.62 -15.48 -9.93
C GLY A 151 -7.26 -16.12 -10.22
N VAL A 152 -6.62 -15.82 -11.36
CA VAL A 152 -5.25 -16.29 -11.64
C VAL A 152 -4.25 -15.45 -10.87
N SER A 153 -3.42 -16.09 -10.07
CA SER A 153 -2.30 -15.48 -9.36
C SER A 153 -0.99 -16.10 -9.80
N MET A 154 0.08 -15.31 -9.86
CA MET A 154 1.42 -15.76 -10.17
C MET A 154 2.48 -14.76 -9.70
N PRO A 155 3.74 -15.21 -9.47
CA PRO A 155 4.85 -14.32 -9.19
C PRO A 155 5.11 -13.36 -10.37
N ALA A 156 5.42 -12.10 -10.05
CA ALA A 156 5.80 -11.11 -11.04
C ALA A 156 6.69 -10.03 -10.40
N VAL A 157 7.26 -9.15 -11.22
CA VAL A 157 7.81 -7.88 -10.76
C VAL A 157 6.95 -6.77 -11.35
N VAL A 158 6.42 -5.90 -10.48
CA VAL A 158 5.58 -4.78 -10.91
C VAL A 158 6.22 -3.46 -10.50
N SER A 159 6.24 -2.51 -11.42
CA SER A 159 6.70 -1.15 -11.17
C SER A 159 5.82 -0.11 -11.88
N SER A 160 5.89 1.11 -11.40
CA SER A 160 5.39 2.30 -12.07
C SER A 160 6.44 3.40 -11.93
N ASP A 161 6.14 4.57 -11.41
CA ASP A 161 7.09 5.68 -11.19
C ASP A 161 7.80 5.55 -9.82
N GLY A 162 8.34 4.37 -9.52
CA GLY A 162 8.97 4.07 -8.23
C GLY A 162 9.76 2.75 -8.26
N PRO A 163 10.04 2.17 -7.10
CA PRO A 163 10.72 0.89 -7.01
C PRO A 163 9.92 -0.24 -7.65
N ALA A 164 10.63 -1.30 -8.03
CA ALA A 164 10.03 -2.52 -8.55
C ALA A 164 9.75 -3.49 -7.39
N PHE A 165 8.55 -4.08 -7.37
CA PHE A 165 8.08 -4.98 -6.33
C PHE A 165 7.96 -6.41 -6.87
N ARG A 166 8.75 -7.32 -6.31
CA ARG A 166 8.74 -8.73 -6.68
C ARG A 166 7.90 -9.53 -5.69
N GLU A 167 6.64 -9.72 -6.03
CA GLU A 167 5.66 -10.48 -5.27
C GLU A 167 4.59 -11.07 -6.21
N ALA A 168 3.55 -11.68 -5.66
CA ALA A 168 2.45 -12.18 -6.47
C ALA A 168 1.60 -11.03 -7.05
N ILE A 169 1.14 -11.22 -8.28
CA ILE A 169 0.01 -10.49 -8.87
C ILE A 169 -1.24 -11.37 -8.84
N LEU A 170 -2.40 -10.74 -8.91
CA LEU A 170 -3.71 -11.39 -8.99
C LEU A 170 -4.56 -10.68 -10.04
N PHE A 171 -4.96 -11.38 -11.07
CA PHE A 171 -5.97 -10.90 -12.00
C PHE A 171 -7.34 -10.91 -11.34
N THR A 172 -8.06 -9.80 -11.43
CA THR A 172 -9.44 -9.66 -10.97
C THR A 172 -10.39 -9.49 -12.17
N HIS A 173 -11.69 -9.44 -11.92
CA HIS A 173 -12.67 -9.16 -12.97
C HIS A 173 -12.51 -7.77 -13.61
N THR A 174 -11.90 -6.84 -12.90
CA THR A 174 -11.77 -5.44 -13.32
C THR A 174 -10.34 -5.02 -13.62
N GLY A 175 -9.32 -5.79 -13.20
CA GLY A 175 -7.94 -5.33 -13.35
C GLY A 175 -6.90 -6.22 -12.67
N LEU A 176 -5.88 -5.59 -12.13
CA LEU A 176 -4.72 -6.25 -11.54
C LEU A 176 -4.57 -5.88 -10.06
N SER A 177 -4.54 -6.87 -9.21
CA SER A 177 -4.33 -6.81 -7.76
C SER A 177 -3.13 -7.68 -7.36
N GLY A 178 -3.04 -8.03 -6.10
CA GLY A 178 -1.94 -8.79 -5.50
C GLY A 178 -0.85 -7.88 -4.95
N PRO A 179 -0.02 -8.36 -4.03
CA PRO A 179 0.94 -7.54 -3.28
C PRO A 179 1.83 -6.66 -4.17
N ALA A 180 2.37 -7.20 -5.28
CA ALA A 180 3.22 -6.44 -6.19
C ALA A 180 2.46 -5.27 -6.85
N ALA A 181 1.23 -5.49 -7.29
CA ALA A 181 0.41 -4.46 -7.92
C ALA A 181 -0.05 -3.40 -6.88
N LEU A 182 -0.45 -3.84 -5.68
CA LEU A 182 -0.82 -2.93 -4.61
C LEU A 182 0.33 -1.99 -4.25
N GLN A 183 1.53 -2.51 -4.06
CA GLN A 183 2.71 -1.70 -3.77
C GLN A 183 3.07 -0.73 -4.90
N ALA A 184 3.01 -1.17 -6.15
CA ALA A 184 3.26 -0.31 -7.31
C ALA A 184 2.23 0.83 -7.40
N SER A 185 0.97 0.61 -6.98
CA SER A 185 -0.08 1.63 -6.99
C SER A 185 0.22 2.82 -6.09
N LEU A 186 1.02 2.63 -5.03
CA LEU A 186 1.47 3.72 -4.15
C LEU A 186 2.25 4.80 -4.90
N TYR A 187 2.99 4.41 -5.93
CA TYR A 187 3.82 5.31 -6.75
C TYR A 187 3.10 5.79 -8.02
N TRP A 188 2.13 5.02 -8.51
CA TRP A 188 1.43 5.32 -9.74
C TRP A 188 0.68 6.65 -9.69
N ARG A 189 0.63 7.34 -10.84
CA ARG A 189 -0.15 8.55 -11.09
C ARG A 189 -1.01 8.36 -12.34
N PRO A 190 -2.16 9.04 -12.45
CA PRO A 190 -3.01 8.96 -13.63
C PRO A 190 -2.24 9.15 -14.93
N LYS A 191 -2.54 8.31 -15.93
CA LYS A 191 -1.91 8.25 -17.27
C LYS A 191 -0.50 7.64 -17.31
N GLN A 192 0.10 7.28 -16.20
CA GLN A 192 1.38 6.55 -16.21
C GLN A 192 1.16 5.08 -16.54
N ALA A 193 2.13 4.49 -17.22
CA ALA A 193 2.15 3.06 -17.48
C ALA A 193 2.55 2.27 -16.22
N VAL A 194 2.00 1.08 -16.10
CA VAL A 194 2.44 0.03 -15.18
C VAL A 194 3.22 -0.99 -15.99
N HIS A 195 4.37 -1.39 -15.50
CA HIS A 195 5.30 -2.35 -16.08
C HIS A 195 5.26 -3.64 -15.28
N VAL A 196 5.13 -4.76 -15.97
CA VAL A 196 5.02 -6.08 -15.32
C VAL A 196 5.98 -7.05 -15.99
N ASP A 197 6.93 -7.56 -15.22
CA ASP A 197 7.77 -8.69 -15.59
C ASP A 197 7.10 -9.99 -15.11
N LEU A 198 6.66 -10.81 -16.05
CA LEU A 198 5.96 -12.07 -15.79
C LEU A 198 6.91 -13.27 -15.65
N LEU A 199 8.20 -13.07 -15.87
CA LEU A 199 9.25 -14.09 -15.73
C LEU A 199 10.32 -13.62 -14.72
N PRO A 200 9.93 -13.37 -13.43
CA PRO A 200 10.80 -12.70 -12.46
C PRO A 200 12.05 -13.50 -12.08
N ASP A 201 12.06 -14.82 -12.36
CA ASP A 201 13.19 -15.72 -12.08
C ASP A 201 14.23 -15.78 -13.18
N LYS A 202 14.01 -15.08 -14.30
CA LYS A 202 14.91 -15.08 -15.45
C LYS A 202 15.24 -13.65 -15.86
N ARG A 203 16.51 -13.36 -16.08
CA ARG A 203 16.90 -12.15 -16.80
C ARG A 203 16.44 -12.25 -18.26
N PHE A 204 16.45 -11.15 -19.00
CA PHE A 204 15.97 -11.13 -20.39
C PHE A 204 16.71 -12.18 -21.25
N GLU A 205 18.03 -12.20 -21.20
CA GLU A 205 18.88 -13.11 -21.96
C GLU A 205 18.66 -14.57 -21.57
N GLU A 206 18.36 -14.83 -20.31
CA GLU A 206 18.06 -16.18 -19.80
C GLU A 206 16.68 -16.66 -20.26
N ALA A 207 15.69 -15.77 -20.31
CA ALA A 207 14.35 -16.07 -20.81
C ALA A 207 14.37 -16.33 -22.32
N GLU A 208 15.12 -15.53 -23.08
CA GLU A 208 15.33 -15.72 -24.51
C GLU A 208 16.05 -17.05 -24.79
N ALA A 209 17.18 -17.30 -24.12
CA ALA A 209 17.94 -18.56 -24.26
C ALA A 209 17.09 -19.78 -23.87
N TRP A 210 16.22 -19.68 -22.86
CA TRP A 210 15.29 -20.71 -22.47
C TRP A 210 14.31 -21.04 -23.59
N LEU A 211 13.69 -20.05 -24.24
CA LEU A 211 12.77 -20.27 -25.37
C LEU A 211 13.48 -20.89 -26.57
N LEU A 212 14.70 -20.42 -26.88
CA LEU A 212 15.49 -20.99 -27.99
C LEU A 212 15.92 -22.44 -27.73
N LYS A 213 16.30 -22.77 -26.48
CA LYS A 213 16.59 -24.17 -26.10
C LYS A 213 15.35 -25.06 -26.25
N LEU A 214 14.17 -24.57 -25.84
CA LEU A 214 12.93 -25.31 -26.01
C LEU A 214 12.55 -25.52 -27.47
N LYS A 215 12.82 -24.55 -28.35
CA LYS A 215 12.62 -24.68 -29.80
C LYS A 215 13.43 -25.85 -30.38
N ILE A 216 14.65 -26.05 -29.89
CA ILE A 216 15.50 -27.18 -30.31
C ILE A 216 15.06 -28.48 -29.69
N ALA A 217 14.79 -28.47 -28.37
CA ALA A 217 14.49 -29.68 -27.60
C ALA A 217 13.07 -30.23 -27.88
N ARG A 218 12.11 -29.35 -28.18
CA ARG A 218 10.68 -29.67 -28.33
C ARG A 218 10.08 -29.00 -29.57
N PRO A 219 10.60 -29.28 -30.79
CA PRO A 219 10.26 -28.56 -32.01
C PRO A 219 8.77 -28.62 -32.36
N ARG A 220 8.07 -29.70 -31.96
CA ARG A 220 6.64 -29.92 -32.25
C ARG A 220 5.70 -29.35 -31.18
N ALA A 221 6.22 -28.85 -30.08
CA ALA A 221 5.38 -28.29 -28.99
C ALA A 221 4.85 -26.90 -29.38
N ASP A 222 3.64 -26.60 -28.98
CA ASP A 222 3.06 -25.25 -29.09
C ASP A 222 3.73 -24.28 -28.11
N VAL A 223 3.85 -23.02 -28.48
CA VAL A 223 4.43 -21.96 -27.62
C VAL A 223 3.67 -21.88 -26.28
N LYS A 224 2.33 -21.87 -26.30
CA LYS A 224 1.49 -21.82 -25.08
C LYS A 224 1.77 -22.99 -24.14
N THR A 225 2.07 -24.19 -24.67
CA THR A 225 2.38 -25.37 -23.87
C THR A 225 3.70 -25.22 -23.14
N VAL A 226 4.72 -24.69 -23.77
CA VAL A 226 6.02 -24.47 -23.12
C VAL A 226 6.00 -23.29 -22.17
N LEU A 227 5.25 -22.23 -22.45
CA LEU A 227 5.06 -21.12 -21.54
C LEU A 227 4.32 -21.54 -20.26
N ALA A 228 3.44 -22.55 -20.34
CA ALA A 228 2.75 -23.09 -19.18
C ALA A 228 3.67 -23.79 -18.17
N GLU A 229 4.96 -23.96 -18.49
CA GLU A 229 5.98 -24.39 -17.51
C GLU A 229 6.43 -23.27 -16.59
N ALA A 230 6.29 -22.01 -17.02
CA ALA A 230 6.68 -20.82 -16.26
C ALA A 230 5.49 -19.97 -15.82
N LEU A 231 4.35 -20.06 -16.50
CA LEU A 231 3.14 -19.29 -16.23
C LEU A 231 1.94 -20.22 -16.01
N PRO A 232 0.91 -19.81 -15.27
CA PRO A 232 -0.38 -20.51 -15.25
C PRO A 232 -0.91 -20.68 -16.69
N LYS A 233 -1.44 -21.85 -17.02
CA LYS A 233 -1.87 -22.22 -18.39
C LYS A 233 -2.75 -21.14 -19.03
N ARG A 234 -3.78 -20.65 -18.32
CA ARG A 234 -4.65 -19.60 -18.84
C ARG A 234 -3.89 -18.29 -19.14
N ALA A 235 -2.90 -17.94 -18.33
CA ALA A 235 -2.04 -16.78 -18.57
C ALA A 235 -1.18 -16.98 -19.81
N ALA A 236 -0.52 -18.15 -19.96
CA ALA A 236 0.27 -18.49 -21.14
C ALA A 236 -0.54 -18.36 -22.44
N GLU A 237 -1.77 -18.89 -22.47
CA GLU A 237 -2.70 -18.78 -23.60
C GLU A 237 -3.04 -17.32 -23.92
N ARG A 238 -3.39 -16.52 -22.92
CA ARG A 238 -3.77 -15.11 -23.10
C ARG A 238 -2.62 -14.23 -23.52
N PHE A 239 -1.42 -14.42 -22.97
CA PHE A 239 -0.23 -13.65 -23.39
C PHE A 239 0.25 -14.04 -24.80
N CYS A 240 0.14 -15.31 -25.21
CA CYS A 240 0.36 -15.69 -26.62
C CYS A 240 -0.61 -14.92 -27.54
N ALA A 241 -1.88 -14.86 -27.21
CA ALA A 241 -2.88 -14.12 -27.99
C ALA A 241 -2.60 -12.60 -28.02
N LEU A 242 -2.28 -11.99 -26.87
CA LEU A 242 -1.93 -10.57 -26.79
C LEU A 242 -0.73 -10.21 -27.65
N LEU A 243 0.32 -11.04 -27.58
CA LEU A 243 1.58 -10.84 -28.28
C LEU A 243 1.55 -11.38 -29.73
N ARG A 244 0.37 -11.82 -30.21
CA ARG A 244 0.12 -12.30 -31.55
C ARG A 244 1.04 -13.45 -31.97
N VAL A 245 1.37 -14.32 -31.02
CA VAL A 245 2.12 -15.55 -31.33
C VAL A 245 1.19 -16.49 -32.08
N THR A 246 1.66 -16.98 -33.22
CA THR A 246 0.88 -17.89 -34.09
C THR A 246 0.72 -19.27 -33.40
N ASP A 247 -0.41 -19.95 -33.65
CA ASP A 247 -0.66 -21.33 -33.20
C ASP A 247 0.16 -22.36 -33.99
N LYS A 248 1.44 -22.05 -34.23
CA LYS A 248 2.39 -22.93 -34.91
C LYS A 248 3.35 -23.55 -33.90
N PRO A 249 3.86 -24.76 -34.20
CA PRO A 249 4.91 -25.37 -33.41
C PRO A 249 6.13 -24.47 -33.23
N LEU A 250 6.87 -24.66 -32.15
CA LEU A 250 8.08 -23.88 -31.83
C LEU A 250 9.09 -23.87 -33.00
N ALA A 251 9.26 -24.99 -33.73
CA ALA A 251 10.17 -25.07 -34.86
C ALA A 251 9.82 -24.07 -35.96
N GLU A 252 8.55 -23.76 -36.15
CA GLU A 252 8.06 -22.86 -37.21
C GLU A 252 8.05 -21.39 -36.77
N GLN A 253 8.25 -21.10 -35.49
CA GLN A 253 8.39 -19.73 -34.99
C GLN A 253 9.75 -19.16 -35.43
N THR A 254 9.78 -17.92 -35.87
CA THR A 254 11.04 -17.23 -36.10
C THR A 254 11.71 -16.85 -34.78
N ASN A 255 13.04 -16.73 -34.76
CA ASN A 255 13.74 -16.27 -33.55
C ASN A 255 13.28 -14.86 -33.16
N ALA A 256 13.03 -13.98 -34.14
CA ALA A 256 12.49 -12.64 -33.90
C ALA A 256 11.09 -12.65 -33.23
N ALA A 257 10.23 -13.63 -33.59
CA ALA A 257 8.93 -13.79 -32.93
C ALA A 257 9.08 -14.24 -31.46
N LEU A 258 10.03 -15.16 -31.19
CA LEU A 258 10.33 -15.61 -29.83
C LEU A 258 10.97 -14.49 -28.98
N GLU A 259 11.85 -13.68 -29.57
CA GLU A 259 12.41 -12.49 -28.93
C GLU A 259 11.31 -11.47 -28.58
N THR A 260 10.39 -11.20 -29.53
CA THR A 260 9.24 -10.30 -29.30
C THR A 260 8.35 -10.81 -28.17
N LEU A 261 8.08 -12.12 -28.14
CA LEU A 261 7.37 -12.76 -27.05
C LEU A 261 8.10 -12.57 -25.71
N CYS A 262 9.41 -12.84 -25.69
CA CYS A 262 10.22 -12.65 -24.49
C CYS A 262 10.17 -11.21 -23.98
N ARG A 263 10.33 -10.21 -24.86
CA ARG A 263 10.22 -8.79 -24.52
C ARG A 263 8.85 -8.46 -23.91
N GLY A 264 7.78 -8.94 -24.54
CA GLY A 264 6.41 -8.69 -24.05
C GLY A 264 6.12 -9.36 -22.73
N LEU A 265 6.73 -10.50 -22.40
CA LEU A 265 6.60 -11.16 -21.10
C LEU A 265 7.48 -10.50 -20.02
N LYS A 266 8.64 -9.99 -20.39
CA LYS A 266 9.58 -9.34 -19.47
C LYS A 266 9.21 -7.88 -19.17
N ASP A 267 8.42 -7.24 -20.02
CA ASP A 267 7.97 -5.86 -19.84
C ASP A 267 6.57 -5.68 -20.46
N TRP A 268 5.61 -6.43 -19.91
CA TRP A 268 4.22 -6.17 -20.23
C TRP A 268 3.77 -4.83 -19.66
N ARG A 269 3.26 -3.97 -20.55
CA ARG A 269 2.85 -2.61 -20.19
C ARG A 269 1.36 -2.41 -20.39
N PHE A 270 0.75 -1.72 -19.45
CA PHE A 270 -0.61 -1.23 -19.61
C PHE A 270 -0.77 0.12 -18.88
N VAL A 271 -1.75 0.92 -19.32
CA VAL A 271 -2.11 2.18 -18.65
C VAL A 271 -3.45 1.96 -17.94
N PRO A 272 -3.46 1.89 -16.61
CA PRO A 272 -4.72 1.75 -15.86
C PRO A 272 -5.67 2.92 -16.14
N SER A 273 -6.98 2.65 -16.18
CA SER A 273 -8.00 3.70 -16.14
C SER A 273 -8.11 4.37 -14.77
N GLY A 274 -7.59 3.72 -13.73
CA GLY A 274 -7.57 4.17 -12.35
C GLY A 274 -7.21 3.03 -11.40
N THR A 275 -7.49 3.24 -10.12
CA THR A 275 -7.57 2.20 -9.11
C THR A 275 -9.02 2.03 -8.66
N VAL A 276 -9.34 0.96 -7.91
CA VAL A 276 -10.72 0.70 -7.46
C VAL A 276 -11.22 1.81 -6.54
N GLY A 277 -10.34 2.44 -5.77
CA GLY A 277 -10.62 3.62 -4.96
C GLY A 277 -10.72 3.33 -3.46
N TYR A 278 -11.06 4.35 -2.70
CA TYR A 278 -11.04 4.32 -1.22
C TYR A 278 -11.85 3.19 -0.57
N ARG A 279 -12.79 2.58 -1.28
CA ARG A 279 -13.58 1.47 -0.73
C ARG A 279 -12.76 0.21 -0.49
N THR A 280 -11.65 0.05 -1.21
CA THR A 280 -10.79 -1.13 -1.21
C THR A 280 -9.33 -0.80 -0.92
N ALA A 281 -8.93 0.44 -1.15
CA ALA A 281 -7.58 0.90 -0.86
C ALA A 281 -7.24 0.66 0.62
N GLU A 282 -6.09 0.09 0.89
CA GLU A 282 -5.66 -0.16 2.26
C GLU A 282 -5.29 1.14 2.98
N VAL A 283 -4.78 2.13 2.25
CA VAL A 283 -4.31 3.40 2.80
C VAL A 283 -4.64 4.58 1.90
N THR A 284 -4.59 5.76 2.49
CA THR A 284 -4.65 7.06 1.81
C THR A 284 -3.24 7.62 1.68
N ARG A 285 -2.80 7.87 0.45
CA ARG A 285 -1.57 8.65 0.19
C ARG A 285 -1.89 10.13 0.21
N GLY A 286 -0.92 10.96 0.62
CA GLY A 286 -1.11 12.39 0.84
C GLY A 286 -1.64 12.67 2.26
N GLY A 287 -2.13 13.87 2.50
CA GLY A 287 -2.63 14.27 3.82
C GLY A 287 -1.98 15.56 4.32
N VAL A 288 -1.96 15.76 5.64
CA VAL A 288 -1.39 16.95 6.28
C VAL A 288 0.09 17.10 5.91
N ASP A 289 0.44 18.25 5.32
CA ASP A 289 1.80 18.54 4.86
C ASP A 289 2.79 18.54 6.04
N THR A 290 3.73 17.62 6.01
CA THR A 290 4.73 17.44 7.07
C THR A 290 5.64 18.67 7.27
N ARG A 291 5.74 19.56 6.30
CA ARG A 291 6.46 20.85 6.44
C ARG A 291 5.80 21.80 7.44
N GLU A 292 4.50 21.63 7.69
CA GLU A 292 3.75 22.38 8.69
C GLU A 292 3.95 21.84 10.11
N LEU A 293 4.50 20.62 10.25
CA LEU A 293 4.66 19.92 11.52
C LEU A 293 6.12 19.91 11.99
N SER A 294 6.30 19.82 13.29
CA SER A 294 7.58 19.52 13.92
C SER A 294 7.87 18.02 13.82
N SER A 295 8.96 17.61 13.20
CA SER A 295 9.38 16.20 13.15
C SER A 295 9.79 15.63 14.52
N LYS A 296 9.95 16.48 15.53
CA LYS A 296 10.34 16.10 16.90
C LYS A 296 9.14 15.87 17.81
N THR A 297 7.99 16.50 17.51
CA THR A 297 6.82 16.51 18.41
C THR A 297 5.49 16.19 17.69
N MET A 298 5.45 16.18 16.34
CA MET A 298 4.22 16.14 15.53
C MET A 298 3.29 17.36 15.72
N GLU A 299 3.72 18.39 16.44
CA GLU A 299 2.98 19.62 16.65
C GLU A 299 2.94 20.49 15.41
N VAL A 300 1.83 21.16 15.17
CA VAL A 300 1.69 22.19 14.14
C VAL A 300 2.51 23.43 14.51
N LYS A 301 3.52 23.79 13.71
CA LYS A 301 4.47 24.86 14.01
C LYS A 301 3.82 26.23 14.32
N LYS A 302 2.69 26.53 13.69
CA LYS A 302 1.97 27.80 13.83
C LYS A 302 0.75 27.77 14.75
N VAL A 303 0.41 26.60 15.30
CA VAL A 303 -0.74 26.43 16.21
C VAL A 303 -0.28 25.61 17.40
N PRO A 304 0.27 26.26 18.44
CA PRO A 304 0.73 25.56 19.63
C PRO A 304 -0.35 24.68 20.26
N GLY A 305 0.01 23.47 20.66
CA GLY A 305 -0.89 22.47 21.24
C GLY A 305 -1.73 21.68 20.22
N LEU A 306 -1.64 21.93 18.91
CA LEU A 306 -2.32 21.13 17.88
C LEU A 306 -1.35 20.12 17.28
N TYR A 307 -1.73 18.85 17.26
CA TYR A 307 -0.92 17.74 16.78
C TYR A 307 -1.67 16.93 15.73
N PHE A 308 -0.94 16.39 14.75
CA PHE A 308 -1.46 15.42 13.76
C PHE A 308 -0.56 14.19 13.77
N ILE A 309 -1.15 12.98 13.86
CA ILE A 309 -0.42 11.71 13.92
C ILE A 309 -1.06 10.64 13.06
N GLY A 310 -0.30 9.62 12.71
CA GLY A 310 -0.77 8.50 11.89
C GLY A 310 -1.08 8.88 10.45
N GLU A 311 -2.00 8.16 9.83
CA GLU A 311 -2.27 8.21 8.39
C GLU A 311 -2.86 9.55 7.89
N VAL A 312 -3.41 10.38 8.77
CA VAL A 312 -3.87 11.73 8.39
C VAL A 312 -2.71 12.62 7.92
N VAL A 313 -1.47 12.29 8.30
CA VAL A 313 -0.24 12.98 7.91
C VAL A 313 0.28 12.42 6.58
N ASP A 314 0.85 13.27 5.72
CA ASP A 314 1.47 12.87 4.44
C ASP A 314 2.74 12.02 4.65
N VAL A 315 2.55 10.82 5.18
CA VAL A 315 3.54 9.74 5.31
C VAL A 315 2.82 8.42 5.11
N THR A 316 3.13 7.73 4.02
CA THR A 316 2.44 6.50 3.63
C THR A 316 3.45 5.37 3.45
N GLY A 317 3.32 4.31 4.20
CA GLY A 317 4.21 3.14 4.17
C GLY A 317 3.82 2.11 3.12
N TRP A 318 4.75 1.23 2.80
CA TRP A 318 4.53 0.05 1.97
C TRP A 318 3.55 -0.93 2.63
N LEU A 319 3.16 -1.95 1.88
CA LEU A 319 2.42 -3.10 2.40
C LEU A 319 3.29 -3.87 3.41
N GLY A 320 2.67 -4.40 4.50
CA GLY A 320 3.36 -5.24 5.47
C GLY A 320 3.63 -4.59 6.82
N GLY A 321 2.73 -3.76 7.33
CA GLY A 321 2.78 -3.20 8.68
C GLY A 321 3.44 -1.83 8.80
N TYR A 322 3.99 -1.27 7.71
CA TYR A 322 4.65 0.03 7.73
C TYR A 322 3.73 1.17 8.16
N ASN A 323 2.45 1.15 7.75
CA ASN A 323 1.48 2.17 8.13
C ASN A 323 1.11 2.09 9.60
N PHE A 324 1.04 0.90 10.19
CA PHE A 324 0.92 0.74 11.64
C PHE A 324 2.15 1.25 12.36
N GLN A 325 3.36 0.92 11.88
CA GLN A 325 4.59 1.41 12.47
C GLN A 325 4.67 2.95 12.47
N TRP A 326 4.22 3.60 11.39
CA TRP A 326 4.12 5.05 11.34
C TRP A 326 3.11 5.58 12.37
N ALA A 327 1.93 4.96 12.48
CA ALA A 327 0.94 5.35 13.47
C ALA A 327 1.51 5.26 14.88
N TRP A 328 2.18 4.18 15.24
CA TRP A 328 2.79 4.00 16.55
C TRP A 328 3.95 4.98 16.80
N ALA A 329 4.85 5.14 15.84
CA ALA A 329 6.01 6.02 15.99
C ALA A 329 5.58 7.50 16.12
N SER A 330 4.65 7.96 15.29
CA SER A 330 4.15 9.34 15.35
C SER A 330 3.36 9.62 16.62
N SER A 331 2.54 8.65 17.09
CA SER A 331 1.78 8.80 18.33
C SER A 331 2.69 8.79 19.57
N TRP A 332 3.70 7.91 19.60
CA TRP A 332 4.66 7.89 20.69
C TRP A 332 5.41 9.23 20.79
N VAL A 333 5.87 9.74 19.64
CA VAL A 333 6.58 11.03 19.60
C VAL A 333 5.69 12.19 20.07
N ALA A 334 4.43 12.23 19.65
CA ALA A 334 3.49 13.24 20.12
C ALA A 334 3.23 13.09 21.63
N GLY A 335 3.05 11.87 22.11
CA GLY A 335 2.80 11.58 23.54
C GLY A 335 3.95 11.97 24.47
N GLN A 336 5.18 12.17 23.96
CA GLN A 336 6.30 12.71 24.74
C GLN A 336 6.28 14.24 24.82
N ALA A 337 5.40 14.91 24.07
CA ALA A 337 5.40 16.37 23.92
C ALA A 337 4.08 17.05 24.35
N VAL A 338 3.01 16.27 24.47
CA VAL A 338 1.67 16.74 24.90
C VAL A 338 1.61 16.96 26.39
#